data_8803fb5c901c4a6b655669ee3c082a32
#
_entry.id   8803fb5c901c4a6b655669ee3c082a32
#
_cell.length_a   1.000
_cell.length_b   1.000
_cell.length_c   1.000
_cell.angle_alpha   90.00
_cell.angle_beta   90.00
_cell.angle_gamma   90.00
#
_symmetry.space_group_name_H-M   'P 1'
#
loop_
_entity.id
_entity.type
_entity.pdbx_description
1 polymer ?
#
loop_
_entity_poly.entity_id
_entity_poly.type
_entity_poly.pdbx_seq_one_letter_code
_entity_poly.pdbx_strand_id
1 'polypeptide(L)'
;MIRSASIVLSGAIFGVGLALSGMTNPARVLGFLDVVGRWDPTLLFVMAGAVAVFALGTFLLRRRDSTLPAPAADPINVRLLVGSAIFGIGWGVAGFCPGPALANLAALRLEALIFVPAMSLGVILAQRLFGADS
;
A
#
# COMPACT_ATOMS: atom_id res chain seq x y z
N MET A 1 23.75 -6.52 -11.80
CA MET A 1 24.19 -5.94 -10.52
C MET A 1 23.50 -4.60 -10.22
N ILE A 2 23.38 -3.65 -11.14
CA ILE A 2 22.73 -2.33 -10.92
C ILE A 2 21.25 -2.49 -10.53
N ARG A 3 20.48 -3.38 -11.18
CA ARG A 3 19.06 -3.64 -10.86
C ARG A 3 18.85 -4.13 -9.43
N SER A 4 19.69 -5.05 -8.96
CA SER A 4 19.58 -5.60 -7.60
C SER A 4 19.90 -4.53 -6.52
N ALA A 5 20.92 -3.71 -6.77
CA ALA A 5 21.28 -2.62 -5.87
C ALA A 5 20.15 -1.57 -5.77
N SER A 6 19.52 -1.21 -6.89
CA SER A 6 18.39 -0.27 -6.90
C SER A 6 17.19 -0.79 -6.13
N ILE A 7 16.87 -2.09 -6.23
CA ILE A 7 15.76 -2.72 -5.49
C ILE A 7 16.02 -2.67 -3.99
N VAL A 8 17.24 -3.05 -3.57
CA VAL A 8 17.61 -3.04 -2.14
C VAL A 8 17.58 -1.61 -1.58
N LEU A 9 18.13 -0.64 -2.33
CA LEU A 9 18.15 0.76 -1.90
C LEU A 9 16.72 1.33 -1.77
N SER A 10 15.86 1.07 -2.76
CA SER A 10 14.46 1.50 -2.70
C SER A 10 13.71 0.87 -1.54
N GLY A 11 13.92 -0.42 -1.27
CA GLY A 11 13.34 -1.11 -0.12
C GLY A 11 13.84 -0.56 1.21
N ALA A 12 15.15 -0.23 1.32
CA ALA A 12 15.72 0.36 2.51
C ALA A 12 15.14 1.76 2.79
N ILE A 13 15.07 2.63 1.76
CA ILE A 13 14.46 3.96 1.88
C ILE A 13 13.00 3.86 2.30
N PHE A 14 12.24 2.94 1.70
CA PHE A 14 10.85 2.68 2.06
C PHE A 14 10.72 2.21 3.52
N GLY A 15 11.56 1.27 3.95
CA GLY A 15 11.58 0.77 5.33
C GLY A 15 11.90 1.85 6.36
N VAL A 16 12.87 2.71 6.08
CA VAL A 16 13.18 3.88 6.93
C VAL A 16 11.98 4.83 6.99
N GLY A 17 11.32 5.11 5.86
CA GLY A 17 10.11 5.92 5.81
C GLY A 17 8.98 5.34 6.68
N LEU A 18 8.76 4.02 6.62
CA LEU A 18 7.78 3.33 7.47
C LEU A 18 8.13 3.44 8.97
N ALA A 19 9.40 3.29 9.32
CA ALA A 19 9.84 3.40 10.71
C ALA A 19 9.65 4.82 11.25
N LEU A 20 10.02 5.84 10.49
CA LEU A 20 9.90 7.25 10.88
C LEU A 20 8.44 7.71 10.96
N SER A 21 7.58 7.25 10.05
CA SER A 21 6.14 7.60 10.05
C SER A 21 5.37 6.91 11.17
N GLY A 22 5.94 5.88 11.81
CA GLY A 22 5.25 5.05 12.81
C GLY A 22 4.11 4.22 12.25
N MET A 23 4.02 4.05 10.92
CA MET A 23 2.96 3.26 10.25
C MET A 23 3.05 1.76 10.51
N THR A 24 4.13 1.29 11.13
CA THR A 24 4.26 -0.08 11.62
C THR A 24 3.35 -0.37 12.84
N ASN A 25 2.80 0.67 13.46
CA ASN A 25 1.88 0.54 14.58
C ASN A 25 0.42 0.66 14.12
N PRO A 26 -0.41 -0.41 14.25
CA PRO A 26 -1.82 -0.41 13.83
C PRO A 26 -2.65 0.70 14.49
N ALA A 27 -2.31 1.08 15.72
CA ALA A 27 -3.02 2.13 16.44
C ALA A 27 -2.97 3.50 15.74
N ARG A 28 -1.92 3.77 14.95
CA ARG A 28 -1.85 4.99 14.13
C ARG A 28 -2.83 4.98 12.98
N VAL A 29 -3.02 3.82 12.35
CA VAL A 29 -3.99 3.65 11.26
C VAL A 29 -5.41 3.77 11.81
N LEU A 30 -5.69 3.11 12.93
CA LEU A 30 -7.00 3.20 13.59
C LEU A 30 -7.29 4.62 14.09
N GLY A 31 -6.30 5.33 14.64
CA GLY A 31 -6.44 6.74 15.05
C GLY A 31 -6.75 7.67 13.88
N PHE A 32 -6.25 7.39 12.69
CA PHE A 32 -6.62 8.12 11.46
C PHE A 32 -8.05 7.83 11.02
N LEU A 33 -8.52 6.58 11.19
CA LEU A 33 -9.88 6.17 10.83
C LEU A 33 -10.94 6.60 11.86
N ASP A 34 -10.52 6.96 13.06
CA ASP A 34 -11.40 7.44 14.13
C ASP A 34 -11.75 8.93 13.96
N VAL A 35 -12.52 9.21 12.91
CA VAL A 35 -12.93 10.58 12.54
C VAL A 35 -13.84 11.22 13.59
N VAL A 36 -14.53 10.42 14.41
CA VAL A 36 -15.50 10.88 15.42
C VAL A 36 -14.83 11.08 16.79
N GLY A 37 -13.69 10.41 17.04
CA GLY A 37 -12.96 10.48 18.29
C GLY A 37 -11.73 11.40 18.23
N ARG A 38 -10.57 10.87 18.64
CA ARG A 38 -9.29 11.61 18.62
C ARG A 38 -8.59 11.44 17.27
N TRP A 39 -9.10 12.09 16.25
CA TRP A 39 -8.56 12.00 14.89
C TRP A 39 -7.09 12.42 14.81
N ASP A 40 -6.24 11.53 14.28
CA ASP A 40 -4.82 11.78 14.02
C ASP A 40 -4.58 11.97 12.51
N PRO A 41 -4.42 13.21 12.00
CA PRO A 41 -4.22 13.47 10.57
C PRO A 41 -2.82 13.10 10.05
N THR A 42 -1.92 12.59 10.88
CA THR A 42 -0.52 12.29 10.50
C THR A 42 -0.45 11.40 9.28
N LEU A 43 -1.32 10.40 9.20
CA LEU A 43 -1.37 9.47 8.05
C LEU A 43 -1.75 10.17 6.74
N LEU A 44 -2.60 11.20 6.79
CA LEU A 44 -2.96 11.99 5.60
C LEU A 44 -1.72 12.67 4.98
N PHE A 45 -0.85 13.25 5.80
CA PHE A 45 0.38 13.88 5.31
C PHE A 45 1.36 12.88 4.72
N VAL A 46 1.47 11.69 5.32
CA VAL A 46 2.31 10.61 4.79
C VAL A 46 1.80 10.15 3.43
N MET A 47 0.49 9.92 3.29
CA MET A 47 -0.11 9.50 2.03
C MET A 47 -0.02 10.60 0.95
N ALA A 48 -0.31 11.84 1.30
CA ALA A 48 -0.19 12.98 0.39
C ALA A 48 1.26 13.15 -0.10
N GLY A 49 2.24 13.04 0.80
CA GLY A 49 3.65 13.07 0.46
C GLY A 49 4.06 11.94 -0.50
N ALA A 50 3.61 10.71 -0.24
CA ALA A 50 3.87 9.57 -1.10
C ALA A 50 3.29 9.76 -2.51
N VAL A 51 2.04 10.24 -2.60
CA VAL A 51 1.38 10.54 -3.89
C VAL A 51 2.12 11.66 -4.63
N ALA A 52 2.51 12.73 -3.94
CA ALA A 52 3.25 13.84 -4.54
C ALA A 52 4.61 13.40 -5.12
N VAL A 53 5.39 12.62 -4.34
CA VAL A 53 6.68 12.09 -4.78
C VAL A 53 6.51 11.13 -5.96
N PHE A 54 5.52 10.25 -5.91
CA PHE A 54 5.21 9.32 -7.01
C PHE A 54 4.79 10.06 -8.28
N ALA A 55 3.88 11.03 -8.16
CA ALA A 55 3.40 11.83 -9.29
C ALA A 55 4.54 12.65 -9.92
N LEU A 56 5.35 13.31 -9.09
CA LEU A 56 6.50 14.09 -9.57
C LEU A 56 7.55 13.18 -10.23
N GLY A 57 7.88 12.04 -9.61
CA GLY A 57 8.83 11.07 -10.13
C GLY A 57 8.39 10.52 -11.50
N THR A 58 7.14 10.10 -11.62
CA THR A 58 6.59 9.60 -12.88
C THR A 58 6.54 10.69 -13.95
N PHE A 59 6.18 11.91 -13.58
CA PHE A 59 6.16 13.05 -14.51
C PHE A 59 7.57 13.37 -15.05
N LEU A 60 8.59 13.43 -14.17
CA LEU A 60 9.96 13.71 -14.58
C LEU A 60 10.56 12.59 -15.44
N LEU A 61 10.31 11.32 -15.07
CA LEU A 61 10.79 10.17 -15.86
C LEU A 61 10.18 10.17 -17.26
N ARG A 62 8.90 10.47 -17.39
CA ARG A 62 8.21 10.55 -18.68
C ARG A 62 8.68 11.71 -19.56
N ARG A 63 9.08 12.83 -18.94
CA ARG A 63 9.70 13.92 -19.70
C ARG A 63 11.07 13.54 -20.27
N ARG A 64 11.80 12.65 -19.59
CA ARG A 64 13.12 12.17 -20.03
C ARG A 64 13.01 11.02 -21.04
N ASP A 65 12.05 10.14 -20.89
CA ASP A 65 11.88 8.96 -21.71
C ASP A 65 10.40 8.80 -22.10
N SER A 66 10.09 9.22 -23.32
CA SER A 66 8.74 9.13 -23.90
C SER A 66 8.33 7.70 -24.27
N THR A 67 9.23 6.71 -24.15
CA THR A 67 8.92 5.29 -24.40
C THR A 67 8.24 4.63 -23.22
N LEU A 68 8.24 5.29 -22.03
CA LEU A 68 7.52 4.77 -20.87
C LEU A 68 6.01 4.75 -21.11
N PRO A 69 5.35 3.58 -20.92
CA PRO A 69 3.93 3.47 -21.17
C PRO A 69 3.14 4.45 -20.28
N ALA A 70 2.10 5.05 -20.89
CA ALA A 70 1.16 5.86 -20.12
C ALA A 70 0.48 4.99 -19.06
N PRO A 71 0.14 5.52 -17.86
CA PRO A 71 -0.73 4.79 -16.95
C PRO A 71 -1.97 4.40 -17.76
N ALA A 72 -2.27 3.11 -17.79
CA ALA A 72 -3.50 2.64 -18.40
C ALA A 72 -4.66 3.34 -17.66
N ALA A 73 -5.38 4.18 -18.38
CA ALA A 73 -6.61 4.77 -17.89
C ALA A 73 -7.73 3.77 -18.13
N ASP A 74 -7.70 2.66 -17.37
CA ASP A 74 -8.82 1.72 -17.41
C ASP A 74 -10.09 2.43 -16.93
N PRO A 75 -11.21 2.25 -17.62
CA PRO A 75 -12.46 2.86 -17.20
C PRO A 75 -12.85 2.35 -15.82
N ILE A 76 -13.36 3.25 -14.97
CA ILE A 76 -13.90 2.88 -13.67
C ILE A 76 -15.06 1.92 -13.91
N ASN A 77 -14.89 0.67 -13.47
CA ASN A 77 -15.88 -0.38 -13.60
C ASN A 77 -16.39 -0.84 -12.22
N VAL A 78 -17.49 -1.57 -12.23
CA VAL A 78 -18.13 -2.06 -11.01
C VAL A 78 -17.18 -2.99 -10.21
N ARG A 79 -16.34 -3.77 -10.89
CA ARG A 79 -15.34 -4.65 -10.22
C ARG A 79 -14.36 -3.82 -9.38
N LEU A 80 -13.89 -2.70 -9.94
CA LEU A 80 -12.97 -1.79 -9.23
C LEU A 80 -13.65 -1.17 -8.00
N LEU A 81 -14.90 -0.72 -8.13
CA LEU A 81 -15.64 -0.12 -7.02
C LEU A 81 -15.91 -1.12 -5.91
N VAL A 82 -16.38 -2.33 -6.25
CA VAL A 82 -16.64 -3.39 -5.27
C VAL A 82 -15.34 -3.85 -4.62
N GLY A 83 -14.28 -4.05 -5.40
CA GLY A 83 -12.97 -4.45 -4.87
C GLY A 83 -12.38 -3.42 -3.91
N SER A 84 -12.46 -2.13 -4.26
CA SER A 84 -11.98 -1.06 -3.39
C SER A 84 -12.82 -0.92 -2.11
N ALA A 85 -14.13 -1.13 -2.18
CA ALA A 85 -15.00 -1.13 -1.01
C ALA A 85 -14.67 -2.30 -0.05
N ILE A 86 -14.51 -3.52 -0.57
CA ILE A 86 -14.11 -4.70 0.21
C ILE A 86 -12.73 -4.47 0.85
N PHE A 87 -11.77 -3.95 0.07
CA PHE A 87 -10.45 -3.61 0.58
C PHE A 87 -10.53 -2.56 1.70
N GLY A 88 -11.31 -1.50 1.51
CA GLY A 88 -11.48 -0.42 2.49
C GLY A 88 -12.10 -0.92 3.81
N ILE A 89 -13.10 -1.79 3.74
CA ILE A 89 -13.70 -2.41 4.93
C ILE A 89 -12.66 -3.29 5.65
N GLY A 90 -11.96 -4.15 4.90
CA GLY A 90 -10.93 -5.02 5.48
C GLY A 90 -9.79 -4.23 6.12
N TRP A 91 -9.35 -3.15 5.47
CA TRP A 91 -8.33 -2.25 6.00
C TRP A 91 -8.81 -1.52 7.27
N GLY A 92 -10.06 -1.02 7.27
CA GLY A 92 -10.65 -0.35 8.41
C GLY A 92 -10.78 -1.24 9.64
N VAL A 93 -11.13 -2.52 9.45
CA VAL A 93 -11.24 -3.50 10.55
C VAL A 93 -9.87 -3.96 11.05
N ALA A 94 -8.94 -4.23 10.13
CA ALA A 94 -7.61 -4.77 10.48
C ALA A 94 -6.66 -3.71 11.03
N GLY A 95 -6.79 -2.44 10.60
CA GLY A 95 -5.84 -1.38 10.95
C GLY A 95 -4.43 -1.57 10.37
N PHE A 96 -4.25 -2.53 9.44
CA PHE A 96 -2.95 -2.85 8.84
C PHE A 96 -2.91 -2.53 7.36
N CYS A 97 -1.89 -1.77 6.94
CA CYS A 97 -1.54 -1.66 5.52
C CYS A 97 -0.63 -2.82 5.09
N PRO A 98 -0.74 -3.31 3.84
CA PRO A 98 0.10 -4.40 3.34
C PRO A 98 1.60 -4.19 3.48
N GLY A 99 2.10 -2.97 3.22
CA GLY A 99 3.52 -2.65 3.33
C GLY A 99 4.06 -2.77 4.76
N PRO A 100 3.49 -2.03 5.73
CA PRO A 100 3.82 -2.18 7.15
C PRO A 100 3.63 -3.60 7.69
N ALA A 101 2.64 -4.36 7.20
CA ALA A 101 2.43 -5.75 7.58
C ALA A 101 3.64 -6.63 7.21
N LEU A 102 4.20 -6.45 6.01
CA LEU A 102 5.41 -7.17 5.58
C LEU A 102 6.64 -6.78 6.42
N ALA A 103 6.78 -5.50 6.78
CA ALA A 103 7.86 -5.05 7.66
C ALA A 103 7.73 -5.64 9.08
N ASN A 104 6.52 -5.71 9.62
CA ASN A 104 6.23 -6.33 10.92
C ASN A 104 6.39 -7.86 10.88
N LEU A 105 6.22 -8.50 9.72
CA LEU A 105 6.50 -9.92 9.54
C LEU A 105 8.00 -10.21 9.73
N ALA A 106 8.88 -9.35 9.20
CA ALA A 106 10.32 -9.46 9.43
C ALA A 106 10.70 -9.31 10.91
N ALA A 107 9.91 -8.56 11.68
CA ALA A 107 10.04 -8.40 13.12
C ALA A 107 9.32 -9.50 13.94
N LEU A 108 8.78 -10.54 13.28
CA LEU A 108 8.07 -11.68 13.88
C LEU A 108 6.89 -11.27 14.79
N ARG A 109 6.22 -10.15 14.45
CA ARG A 109 5.03 -9.70 15.17
C ARG A 109 3.87 -10.66 14.91
N LEU A 110 3.20 -11.11 15.97
CA LEU A 110 2.13 -12.10 15.90
C LEU A 110 0.97 -11.61 15.00
N GLU A 111 0.63 -10.34 15.11
CA GLU A 111 -0.42 -9.71 14.31
C GLU A 111 -0.12 -9.81 12.79
N ALA A 112 1.14 -9.60 12.42
CA ALA A 112 1.58 -9.70 11.03
C ALA A 112 1.63 -11.16 10.55
N LEU A 113 2.00 -12.10 11.43
CA LEU A 113 2.02 -13.54 11.14
C LEU A 113 0.62 -14.09 10.82
N ILE A 114 -0.42 -13.49 11.36
CA ILE A 114 -1.81 -13.86 11.06
C ILE A 114 -2.32 -13.09 9.84
N PHE A 115 -2.05 -11.78 9.79
CA PHE A 115 -2.57 -10.90 8.75
C PHE A 115 -2.01 -11.22 7.36
N VAL A 116 -0.69 -11.43 7.23
CA VAL A 116 -0.04 -11.63 5.92
C VAL A 116 -0.53 -12.91 5.22
N PRO A 117 -0.62 -14.08 5.88
CA PRO A 117 -1.23 -15.25 5.26
C PRO A 117 -2.69 -15.05 4.88
N ALA A 118 -3.50 -14.41 5.74
CA ALA A 118 -4.90 -14.13 5.44
C ALA A 118 -5.05 -13.21 4.22
N MET A 119 -4.24 -12.16 4.14
CA MET A 119 -4.18 -11.26 2.97
C MET A 119 -3.78 -12.03 1.70
N SER A 120 -2.75 -12.88 1.79
CA SER A 120 -2.27 -13.68 0.65
C SER A 120 -3.34 -14.64 0.15
N LEU A 121 -4.05 -15.31 1.04
CA LEU A 121 -5.18 -16.17 0.70
C LEU A 121 -6.31 -15.37 0.03
N GLY A 122 -6.62 -14.16 0.54
CA GLY A 122 -7.62 -13.28 -0.07
C GLY A 122 -7.25 -12.88 -1.49
N VAL A 123 -5.99 -12.53 -1.75
CA VAL A 123 -5.49 -12.21 -3.10
C VAL A 123 -5.59 -13.41 -4.03
N ILE A 124 -5.15 -14.60 -3.60
CA ILE A 124 -5.22 -15.84 -4.40
C ILE A 124 -6.67 -16.19 -4.72
N LEU A 125 -7.55 -16.08 -3.74
CA LEU A 125 -8.98 -16.36 -3.92
C LEU A 125 -9.62 -15.39 -4.90
N ALA A 126 -9.34 -14.10 -4.77
CA ALA A 126 -9.82 -13.06 -5.68
C ALA A 126 -9.34 -13.30 -7.12
N GLN A 127 -8.06 -13.66 -7.30
CA GLN A 127 -7.51 -14.00 -8.62
C GLN A 127 -8.18 -15.23 -9.22
N ARG A 128 -8.48 -16.25 -8.43
CA ARG A 128 -9.18 -17.46 -8.92
C ARG A 128 -10.65 -17.22 -9.26
N LEU A 129 -11.33 -16.36 -8.50
CA LEU A 129 -12.75 -16.08 -8.71
C LEU A 129 -13.01 -15.04 -9.81
N PHE A 130 -12.12 -14.05 -9.95
CA PHE A 130 -12.33 -12.91 -10.84
C PHE A 130 -11.26 -12.74 -11.92
N GLY A 131 -10.15 -13.49 -11.85
CA GLY A 131 -9.02 -13.42 -12.78
C GLY A 131 -9.14 -14.33 -14.00
N ALA A 132 -10.18 -15.14 -14.10
CA ALA A 132 -10.37 -16.08 -15.22
C ALA A 132 -10.81 -15.43 -16.55
N ASP A 133 -11.09 -14.12 -16.53
CA ASP A 133 -11.63 -13.36 -17.68
C ASP A 133 -10.64 -12.31 -18.22
N SER A 134 -9.33 -12.51 -18.04
CA SER A 134 -8.29 -11.58 -18.56
C SER A 134 -7.42 -12.25 -19.58
#